data_aeaf233f1b4fcdf0a0b74a694469a013
#
_entry.id   aeaf233f1b4fcdf0a0b74a694469a013
#
_cell.length_a   1.000
_cell.length_b   1.000
_cell.length_c   1.000
_cell.angle_alpha   90.00
_cell.angle_beta   90.00
_cell.angle_gamma   90.00
#
_symmetry.space_group_name_H-M   'P 1'
#
loop_
_entity.id
_entity.type
_entity.pdbx_description
1 polymer ?
#
loop_
_entity_poly.entity_id
_entity_poly.type
_entity_poly.pdbx_seq_one_letter_code
_entity_poly.pdbx_strand_id
1 'polypeptide(L)'
;MIIDAHIHCSGNEKSDDVLRALDEAGVDKAVLLAPFLNGNYSMHDRDSLRSANRYLSRLIAGREDRLMGFAVINPALDEASADLRVACELGLRGLKMVPAGWYPYEECALRIYETASDLRLPILFHSGIFIDGKSGRYCRPVFFEIIRDYPNLRVTLAHLGWPWCDEANAVGLIDLINGVAPDNSQFRFDISFGAPPVYRLEVLRKAIAVLTPGLLQFGSDVFLPCSGELIKSRMDDVAALLDELDIDEPTRQRIMGGTAAAWLGLGVD
;
A
#
# COMPACT_ATOMS: atom_id res chain seq x y z
N MET A 1 -8.83 -0.51 16.50
CA MET A 1 -9.05 -1.06 15.14
C MET A 1 -7.70 -1.28 14.48
N ILE A 2 -7.44 -2.49 13.99
CA ILE A 2 -6.22 -2.87 13.27
C ILE A 2 -6.57 -3.01 11.79
N ILE A 3 -5.79 -2.34 10.92
CA ILE A 3 -5.96 -2.40 9.47
C ILE A 3 -4.66 -2.87 8.84
N ASP A 4 -4.71 -4.00 8.14
CA ASP A 4 -3.60 -4.43 7.29
C ASP A 4 -3.73 -3.76 5.92
N ALA A 5 -2.88 -2.77 5.66
CA ALA A 5 -2.97 -1.96 4.44
C ALA A 5 -2.24 -2.57 3.22
N HIS A 6 -1.69 -3.80 3.34
CA HIS A 6 -0.87 -4.38 2.28
C HIS A 6 -0.88 -5.92 2.30
N ILE A 7 -1.84 -6.53 1.61
CA ILE A 7 -1.93 -7.99 1.44
C ILE A 7 -2.05 -8.34 -0.04
N HIS A 8 -1.21 -9.24 -0.51
CA HIS A 8 -1.22 -9.72 -1.90
C HIS A 8 -2.14 -10.92 -2.09
N CYS A 9 -2.98 -10.90 -3.12
CA CYS A 9 -3.70 -12.07 -3.59
C CYS A 9 -2.87 -12.85 -4.62
N SER A 10 -3.08 -14.17 -4.66
CA SER A 10 -2.50 -15.09 -5.65
C SER A 10 -3.48 -15.54 -6.72
N GLY A 11 -4.79 -15.28 -6.53
CA GLY A 11 -5.82 -15.59 -7.52
C GLY A 11 -6.52 -16.94 -7.34
N ASN A 12 -6.40 -17.55 -6.15
CA ASN A 12 -7.03 -18.83 -5.80
C ASN A 12 -7.64 -18.81 -4.38
N GLU A 13 -7.77 -17.63 -3.76
CA GLU A 13 -8.36 -17.45 -2.44
C GLU A 13 -9.88 -17.65 -2.46
N LYS A 14 -10.42 -18.00 -1.29
CA LYS A 14 -11.86 -17.92 -1.00
C LYS A 14 -12.09 -16.88 0.09
N SER A 15 -13.14 -16.06 -0.06
CA SER A 15 -13.46 -14.98 0.88
C SER A 15 -13.50 -15.42 2.34
N ASP A 16 -14.14 -16.56 2.61
CA ASP A 16 -14.28 -17.07 3.99
C ASP A 16 -12.93 -17.53 4.58
N ASP A 17 -12.01 -18.05 3.76
CA ASP A 17 -10.67 -18.43 4.22
C ASP A 17 -9.82 -17.18 4.51
N VAL A 18 -9.94 -16.12 3.70
CA VAL A 18 -9.31 -14.83 3.96
C VAL A 18 -9.82 -14.23 5.26
N LEU A 19 -11.14 -14.15 5.44
CA LEU A 19 -11.73 -13.61 6.68
C LEU A 19 -11.31 -14.41 7.91
N ARG A 20 -11.27 -15.72 7.82
CA ARG A 20 -10.81 -16.58 8.93
C ARG A 20 -9.36 -16.27 9.29
N ALA A 21 -8.46 -16.13 8.29
CA ALA A 21 -7.07 -15.78 8.56
C ALA A 21 -6.92 -14.40 9.21
N LEU A 22 -7.73 -13.42 8.80
CA LEU A 22 -7.76 -12.08 9.42
C LEU A 22 -8.29 -12.15 10.87
N ASP A 23 -9.36 -12.91 11.12
CA ASP A 23 -9.94 -13.08 12.45
C ASP A 23 -8.96 -13.79 13.40
N GLU A 24 -8.27 -14.84 12.95
CA GLU A 24 -7.21 -15.54 13.70
C GLU A 24 -6.04 -14.61 14.03
N ALA A 25 -5.71 -13.67 13.15
CA ALA A 25 -4.67 -12.68 13.36
C ALA A 25 -5.12 -11.50 14.24
N GLY A 26 -6.41 -11.27 14.39
CA GLY A 26 -6.96 -10.09 15.07
C GLY A 26 -6.98 -8.83 14.22
N VAL A 27 -7.04 -8.97 12.88
CA VAL A 27 -7.12 -7.85 11.92
C VAL A 27 -8.57 -7.50 11.64
N ASP A 28 -8.95 -6.26 11.87
CA ASP A 28 -10.34 -5.80 11.68
C ASP A 28 -10.68 -5.57 10.21
N LYS A 29 -9.76 -4.99 9.43
CA LYS A 29 -9.93 -4.70 8.00
C LYS A 29 -8.63 -4.93 7.23
N ALA A 30 -8.75 -5.24 5.94
CA ALA A 30 -7.59 -5.44 5.09
C ALA A 30 -7.74 -4.80 3.71
N VAL A 31 -6.63 -4.28 3.18
CA VAL A 31 -6.48 -3.92 1.77
C VAL A 31 -5.90 -5.11 1.02
N LEU A 32 -6.69 -5.66 0.12
CA LEU A 32 -6.30 -6.77 -0.74
C LEU A 32 -5.89 -6.24 -2.12
N LEU A 33 -4.73 -6.66 -2.60
CA LEU A 33 -4.20 -6.29 -3.91
C LEU A 33 -4.53 -7.37 -4.93
N ALA A 34 -5.04 -6.99 -6.10
CA ALA A 34 -5.27 -7.93 -7.18
C ALA A 34 -3.98 -8.70 -7.53
N PRO A 35 -4.05 -9.97 -7.92
CA PRO A 35 -2.85 -10.77 -8.20
C PRO A 35 -2.11 -10.27 -9.45
N PHE A 36 -0.77 -10.22 -9.40
CA PHE A 36 0.06 -9.76 -10.52
C PHE A 36 1.48 -10.35 -10.58
N LEU A 37 1.86 -11.17 -9.61
CA LEU A 37 3.22 -11.70 -9.43
C LEU A 37 3.29 -13.23 -9.39
N ASN A 38 2.36 -13.93 -10.03
CA ASN A 38 2.41 -15.39 -10.07
C ASN A 38 2.31 -15.90 -11.51
N GLY A 39 2.51 -17.22 -11.71
CA GLY A 39 2.51 -17.82 -13.05
C GLY A 39 1.21 -17.69 -13.84
N ASN A 40 0.10 -17.29 -13.18
CA ASN A 40 -1.21 -17.12 -13.81
C ASN A 40 -1.53 -15.65 -14.12
N TYR A 41 -0.80 -14.70 -13.50
CA TYR A 41 -1.05 -13.28 -13.65
C TYR A 41 0.26 -12.52 -13.87
N SER A 42 0.23 -11.61 -14.85
CA SER A 42 1.38 -10.79 -15.23
C SER A 42 1.02 -9.31 -15.22
N MET A 43 1.84 -8.48 -14.56
CA MET A 43 1.68 -7.02 -14.61
C MET A 43 2.06 -6.41 -15.97
N HIS A 44 2.60 -7.18 -16.90
CA HIS A 44 2.98 -6.74 -18.25
C HIS A 44 1.99 -7.18 -19.32
N ASP A 45 0.86 -7.77 -18.92
CA ASP A 45 -0.19 -8.22 -19.81
C ASP A 45 -1.53 -7.63 -19.40
N ARG A 46 -2.18 -6.89 -20.31
CA ARG A 46 -3.41 -6.16 -20.04
C ARG A 46 -4.58 -7.08 -19.69
N ASP A 47 -4.78 -8.15 -20.46
CA ASP A 47 -5.90 -9.05 -20.24
C ASP A 47 -5.73 -9.83 -18.92
N SER A 48 -4.48 -10.14 -18.58
CA SER A 48 -4.12 -10.70 -17.29
C SER A 48 -4.54 -9.76 -16.15
N LEU A 49 -4.17 -8.47 -16.21
CA LEU A 49 -4.55 -7.49 -15.18
C LEU A 49 -6.05 -7.26 -15.09
N ARG A 50 -6.76 -7.20 -16.22
CA ARG A 50 -8.23 -7.13 -16.25
C ARG A 50 -8.88 -8.35 -15.60
N SER A 51 -8.33 -9.54 -15.84
CA SER A 51 -8.79 -10.77 -15.21
C SER A 51 -8.53 -10.76 -13.70
N ALA A 52 -7.35 -10.31 -13.28
CA ALA A 52 -6.97 -10.16 -11.87
C ALA A 52 -7.90 -9.21 -11.11
N ASN A 53 -8.18 -8.05 -11.70
CA ASN A 53 -9.08 -7.05 -11.09
C ASN A 53 -10.53 -7.60 -10.98
N ARG A 54 -11.03 -8.29 -12.00
CA ARG A 54 -12.34 -8.99 -11.92
C ARG A 54 -12.34 -10.12 -10.88
N TYR A 55 -11.24 -10.83 -10.74
CA TYR A 55 -11.11 -11.84 -9.69
C TYR A 55 -11.23 -11.20 -8.30
N LEU A 56 -10.46 -10.15 -8.02
CA LEU A 56 -10.48 -9.47 -6.73
C LEU A 56 -11.87 -8.89 -6.42
N SER A 57 -12.52 -8.27 -7.40
CA SER A 57 -13.89 -7.77 -7.25
C SER A 57 -14.86 -8.85 -6.76
N ARG A 58 -14.78 -10.06 -7.35
CA ARG A 58 -15.61 -11.20 -6.90
C ARG A 58 -15.21 -11.71 -5.53
N LEU A 59 -13.92 -11.69 -5.20
CA LEU A 59 -13.41 -12.15 -3.90
C LEU A 59 -13.96 -11.31 -2.76
N ILE A 60 -14.04 -9.97 -2.92
CA ILE A 60 -14.47 -9.05 -1.87
C ILE A 60 -15.99 -8.83 -1.82
N ALA A 61 -16.74 -9.27 -2.85
CA ALA A 61 -18.17 -9.02 -2.96
C ALA A 61 -18.96 -9.51 -1.73
N GLY A 62 -19.72 -8.57 -1.12
CA GLY A 62 -20.48 -8.81 0.12
C GLY A 62 -19.62 -8.84 1.38
N ARG A 63 -18.38 -8.39 1.32
CA ARG A 63 -17.43 -8.31 2.44
C ARG A 63 -16.71 -6.96 2.48
N GLU A 64 -17.27 -5.94 1.85
CA GLU A 64 -16.65 -4.61 1.68
C GLU A 64 -16.53 -3.85 3.01
N ASP A 65 -17.21 -4.29 4.04
CA ASP A 65 -17.06 -3.82 5.42
C ASP A 65 -15.72 -4.25 6.06
N ARG A 66 -15.14 -5.36 5.59
CA ARG A 66 -13.88 -5.93 6.08
C ARG A 66 -12.76 -5.89 5.03
N LEU A 67 -13.08 -6.03 3.74
CA LEU A 67 -12.12 -6.22 2.65
C LEU A 67 -12.22 -5.07 1.65
N MET A 68 -11.12 -4.37 1.42
CA MET A 68 -11.01 -3.34 0.41
C MET A 68 -10.11 -3.80 -0.73
N GLY A 69 -10.66 -3.88 -1.95
CA GLY A 69 -9.90 -4.32 -3.12
C GLY A 69 -9.18 -3.15 -3.79
N PHE A 70 -7.89 -3.32 -4.04
CA PHE A 70 -7.07 -2.41 -4.85
C PHE A 70 -6.74 -3.06 -6.19
N ALA A 71 -7.12 -2.38 -7.27
CA ALA A 71 -6.79 -2.82 -8.62
C ALA A 71 -5.29 -2.76 -8.88
N VAL A 72 -4.76 -3.66 -9.68
CA VAL A 72 -3.42 -3.50 -10.25
C VAL A 72 -3.54 -2.91 -11.64
N ILE A 73 -2.85 -1.79 -11.86
CA ILE A 73 -2.79 -1.07 -13.13
C ILE A 73 -1.32 -0.87 -13.50
N ASN A 74 -0.98 -1.19 -14.75
CA ASN A 74 0.31 -0.84 -15.33
C ASN A 74 0.09 0.31 -16.35
N PRO A 75 0.59 1.53 -16.06
CA PRO A 75 0.36 2.69 -16.90
C PRO A 75 1.00 2.60 -18.29
N ALA A 76 2.00 1.74 -18.45
CA ALA A 76 2.67 1.54 -19.74
C ALA A 76 1.86 0.69 -20.74
N LEU A 77 0.72 0.13 -20.30
CA LEU A 77 -0.16 -0.63 -21.18
C LEU A 77 -1.23 0.31 -21.81
N ASP A 78 -1.63 -0.03 -23.03
CA ASP A 78 -2.68 0.71 -23.74
C ASP A 78 -3.99 0.73 -22.93
N GLU A 79 -4.70 1.86 -23.00
CA GLU A 79 -6.00 2.07 -22.34
C GLU A 79 -6.02 1.85 -20.82
N ALA A 80 -4.87 1.94 -20.13
CA ALA A 80 -4.75 1.73 -18.69
C ALA A 80 -5.71 2.62 -17.86
N SER A 81 -5.95 3.87 -18.30
CA SER A 81 -6.92 4.78 -17.65
C SER A 81 -8.36 4.30 -17.79
N ALA A 82 -8.73 3.71 -18.93
CA ALA A 82 -10.05 3.11 -19.11
C ALA A 82 -10.21 1.85 -18.25
N ASP A 83 -9.18 1.01 -18.18
CA ASP A 83 -9.18 -0.17 -17.33
C ASP A 83 -9.27 0.19 -15.83
N LEU A 84 -8.69 1.33 -15.41
CA LEU A 84 -8.87 1.85 -14.05
C LEU A 84 -10.34 2.22 -13.77
N ARG A 85 -11.00 2.93 -14.69
CA ARG A 85 -12.43 3.28 -14.54
C ARG A 85 -13.29 2.02 -14.42
N VAL A 86 -13.05 1.01 -15.28
CA VAL A 86 -13.73 -0.29 -15.19
C VAL A 86 -13.47 -0.98 -13.85
N ALA A 87 -12.25 -0.95 -13.33
CA ALA A 87 -11.93 -1.53 -12.02
C ALA A 87 -12.71 -0.82 -10.88
N CYS A 88 -12.87 0.50 -10.96
CA CYS A 88 -13.68 1.26 -10.01
C CYS A 88 -15.17 0.88 -10.09
N GLU A 89 -15.72 0.72 -11.30
CA GLU A 89 -17.10 0.25 -11.52
C GLU A 89 -17.32 -1.17 -10.96
N LEU A 90 -16.29 -2.00 -10.97
CA LEU A 90 -16.30 -3.33 -10.35
C LEU A 90 -16.21 -3.29 -8.81
N GLY A 91 -16.17 -2.11 -8.18
CA GLY A 91 -16.16 -1.95 -6.73
C GLY A 91 -14.78 -1.88 -6.11
N LEU A 92 -13.69 -1.87 -6.89
CA LEU A 92 -12.33 -1.67 -6.36
C LEU A 92 -12.14 -0.20 -5.96
N ARG A 93 -11.51 0.03 -4.81
CA ARG A 93 -11.49 1.33 -4.12
C ARG A 93 -10.11 1.95 -4.01
N GLY A 94 -9.13 1.44 -4.73
CA GLY A 94 -7.77 1.96 -4.78
C GLY A 94 -6.94 1.25 -5.83
N LEU A 95 -5.67 1.61 -5.90
CA LEU A 95 -4.71 1.07 -6.85
C LEU A 95 -3.47 0.55 -6.17
N LYS A 96 -2.94 -0.56 -6.67
CA LYS A 96 -1.55 -0.97 -6.52
C LYS A 96 -0.81 -0.67 -7.81
N MET A 97 0.29 0.06 -7.73
CA MET A 97 1.16 0.32 -8.86
C MET A 97 2.60 -0.10 -8.53
N VAL A 98 3.24 -0.75 -9.50
CA VAL A 98 4.65 -1.17 -9.40
C VAL A 98 5.40 -0.55 -10.56
N PRO A 99 6.26 0.45 -10.33
CA PRO A 99 7.10 0.98 -11.39
C PRO A 99 8.09 -0.09 -11.89
N ALA A 100 7.77 -0.68 -13.03
CA ALA A 100 8.56 -1.71 -13.66
C ALA A 100 8.61 -1.44 -15.17
N GLY A 101 9.69 -0.80 -15.61
CA GLY A 101 9.84 -0.35 -16.99
C GLY A 101 9.33 1.06 -17.28
N TRP A 102 8.89 1.80 -16.27
CA TRP A 102 8.45 3.20 -16.36
C TRP A 102 8.80 3.96 -15.07
N TYR A 103 9.05 5.25 -15.18
CA TYR A 103 9.29 6.11 -14.02
C TYR A 103 7.98 6.78 -13.55
N PRO A 104 7.82 7.08 -12.25
CA PRO A 104 6.64 7.74 -11.70
C PRO A 104 6.29 9.10 -12.33
N TYR A 105 7.24 9.77 -12.94
CA TYR A 105 7.08 11.07 -13.60
C TYR A 105 6.91 10.97 -15.14
N GLU A 106 6.80 9.77 -15.71
CA GLU A 106 6.54 9.60 -17.14
C GLU A 106 5.07 9.82 -17.49
N GLU A 107 4.81 10.33 -18.69
CA GLU A 107 3.48 10.70 -19.17
C GLU A 107 2.43 9.58 -19.01
N CYS A 108 2.84 8.32 -19.22
CA CYS A 108 1.94 7.19 -19.02
C CYS A 108 1.43 7.10 -17.57
N ALA A 109 2.29 7.37 -16.57
CA ALA A 109 1.93 7.38 -15.17
C ALA A 109 1.04 8.60 -14.84
N LEU A 110 1.36 9.78 -15.39
CA LEU A 110 0.60 11.01 -15.14
C LEU A 110 -0.87 10.87 -15.56
N ARG A 111 -1.17 10.21 -16.68
CA ARG A 111 -2.55 9.91 -17.11
C ARG A 111 -3.32 9.06 -16.10
N ILE A 112 -2.64 8.13 -15.40
CA ILE A 112 -3.28 7.35 -14.34
C ILE A 112 -3.51 8.22 -13.10
N TYR A 113 -2.57 9.12 -12.76
CA TYR A 113 -2.74 10.04 -11.61
C TYR A 113 -3.91 11.00 -11.83
N GLU A 114 -4.09 11.55 -13.02
CA GLU A 114 -5.26 12.34 -13.38
C GLU A 114 -6.55 11.54 -13.15
N THR A 115 -6.62 10.33 -13.71
CA THR A 115 -7.80 9.47 -13.56
C THR A 115 -8.06 9.08 -12.10
N ALA A 116 -7.03 8.73 -11.34
CA ALA A 116 -7.15 8.36 -9.94
C ALA A 116 -7.53 9.57 -9.06
N SER A 117 -7.00 10.76 -9.38
CA SER A 117 -7.38 12.04 -8.73
C SER A 117 -8.85 12.37 -8.94
N ASP A 118 -9.36 12.28 -10.19
CA ASP A 118 -10.76 12.48 -10.52
C ASP A 118 -11.68 11.54 -9.74
N LEU A 119 -11.27 10.28 -9.61
CA LEU A 119 -12.00 9.22 -8.91
C LEU A 119 -11.73 9.21 -7.40
N ARG A 120 -10.80 10.05 -6.90
CA ARG A 120 -10.35 10.11 -5.50
C ARG A 120 -9.87 8.76 -4.94
N LEU A 121 -9.22 7.97 -5.79
CA LEU A 121 -8.71 6.65 -5.42
C LEU A 121 -7.32 6.78 -4.76
N PRO A 122 -7.11 6.16 -3.59
CA PRO A 122 -5.78 6.06 -3.00
C PRO A 122 -4.90 5.10 -3.81
N ILE A 123 -3.59 5.36 -3.81
CA ILE A 123 -2.61 4.53 -4.51
C ILE A 123 -1.60 3.96 -3.52
N LEU A 124 -1.39 2.65 -3.55
CA LEU A 124 -0.27 1.99 -2.91
C LEU A 124 0.80 1.71 -3.96
N PHE A 125 1.91 2.43 -3.90
CA PHE A 125 3.07 2.18 -4.75
C PHE A 125 4.01 1.16 -4.12
N HIS A 126 4.55 0.27 -4.93
CA HIS A 126 5.80 -0.37 -4.55
C HIS A 126 6.90 0.70 -4.56
N SER A 127 7.71 0.78 -3.52
CA SER A 127 8.90 1.62 -3.46
C SER A 127 10.07 0.86 -2.83
N GLY A 128 11.27 1.19 -3.26
CA GLY A 128 12.45 0.43 -2.86
C GLY A 128 12.92 -0.60 -3.90
N ILE A 129 13.73 -1.56 -3.46
CA ILE A 129 14.16 -2.65 -4.36
C ILE A 129 12.97 -3.56 -4.69
N PHE A 130 13.04 -4.18 -5.87
CA PHE A 130 11.99 -5.08 -6.32
C PHE A 130 12.54 -6.49 -6.59
N ILE A 131 11.68 -7.50 -6.40
CA ILE A 131 12.05 -8.92 -6.44
C ILE A 131 12.63 -9.37 -7.78
N ASP A 132 12.33 -8.68 -8.88
CA ASP A 132 12.88 -8.99 -10.21
C ASP A 132 14.36 -8.60 -10.36
N GLY A 133 14.96 -7.98 -9.34
CA GLY A 133 16.36 -7.59 -9.27
C GLY A 133 16.77 -6.43 -10.20
N LYS A 134 15.81 -5.79 -10.90
CA LYS A 134 16.10 -4.71 -11.88
C LYS A 134 15.16 -3.51 -11.81
N SER A 135 13.91 -3.70 -11.39
CA SER A 135 12.91 -2.63 -11.42
C SER A 135 13.03 -1.65 -10.24
N GLY A 136 13.77 -1.98 -9.18
CA GLY A 136 14.01 -1.07 -8.06
C GLY A 136 14.54 0.31 -8.46
N ARG A 137 15.27 0.41 -9.58
CA ARG A 137 15.75 1.70 -10.11
C ARG A 137 14.65 2.69 -10.47
N TYR A 138 13.42 2.22 -10.70
CA TYR A 138 12.25 3.04 -10.98
C TYR A 138 11.46 3.39 -9.71
N CYS A 139 11.78 2.74 -8.58
CA CYS A 139 11.00 2.77 -7.35
C CYS A 139 11.63 3.62 -6.24
N ARG A 140 12.55 4.56 -6.57
CA ARG A 140 13.14 5.47 -5.57
C ARG A 140 12.09 6.46 -5.06
N PRO A 141 12.00 6.68 -3.75
CA PRO A 141 10.96 7.53 -3.16
C PRO A 141 10.88 8.93 -3.73
N VAL A 142 12.00 9.57 -4.05
CA VAL A 142 12.05 10.92 -4.61
C VAL A 142 11.34 11.03 -5.97
N PHE A 143 11.22 9.96 -6.74
CA PHE A 143 10.53 9.98 -8.03
C PHE A 143 9.03 10.19 -7.91
N PHE A 144 8.45 9.96 -6.72
CA PHE A 144 7.04 10.14 -6.47
C PHE A 144 6.67 11.57 -6.05
N GLU A 145 7.61 12.50 -5.94
CA GLU A 145 7.31 13.92 -5.62
C GLU A 145 6.36 14.57 -6.63
N ILE A 146 6.32 14.07 -7.86
CA ILE A 146 5.36 14.47 -8.92
C ILE A 146 3.90 14.36 -8.47
N ILE A 147 3.60 13.53 -7.47
CA ILE A 147 2.24 13.38 -6.91
C ILE A 147 1.72 14.71 -6.33
N ARG A 148 2.62 15.62 -5.95
CA ARG A 148 2.23 16.95 -5.43
C ARG A 148 1.47 17.81 -6.43
N ASP A 149 1.61 17.53 -7.72
CA ASP A 149 0.86 18.20 -8.80
C ASP A 149 -0.61 17.73 -8.86
N TYR A 150 -0.97 16.69 -8.09
CA TYR A 150 -2.31 16.08 -8.05
C TYR A 150 -2.91 16.16 -6.63
N PRO A 151 -3.45 17.32 -6.19
CA PRO A 151 -3.79 17.56 -4.78
C PRO A 151 -4.85 16.64 -4.18
N ASN A 152 -5.64 15.95 -5.01
CA ASN A 152 -6.64 14.99 -4.54
C ASN A 152 -6.10 13.56 -4.37
N LEU A 153 -4.85 13.30 -4.78
CA LEU A 153 -4.24 12.00 -4.60
C LEU A 153 -3.72 11.81 -3.18
N ARG A 154 -3.94 10.61 -2.66
CA ARG A 154 -3.38 10.11 -1.42
C ARG A 154 -2.62 8.84 -1.74
N VAL A 155 -1.32 8.85 -1.48
CA VAL A 155 -0.46 7.73 -1.86
C VAL A 155 0.24 7.14 -0.64
N THR A 156 0.49 5.85 -0.70
CA THR A 156 1.36 5.15 0.23
C THR A 156 2.57 4.61 -0.52
N LEU A 157 3.76 4.93 -0.04
CA LEU A 157 5.00 4.34 -0.51
C LEU A 157 5.33 3.12 0.35
N ALA A 158 5.35 1.92 -0.26
CA ALA A 158 5.57 0.68 0.45
C ALA A 158 7.00 0.58 1.00
N HIS A 159 7.17 -0.18 2.11
CA HIS A 159 8.47 -0.60 2.65
C HIS A 159 9.38 0.56 3.08
N LEU A 160 8.82 1.75 3.39
CA LEU A 160 9.62 2.97 3.62
C LEU A 160 10.67 3.21 2.50
N GLY A 161 10.42 2.70 1.29
CA GLY A 161 11.34 2.84 0.17
C GLY A 161 12.69 2.14 0.32
N TRP A 162 12.79 1.11 1.19
CA TRP A 162 14.06 0.46 1.45
C TRP A 162 14.77 -0.01 0.17
N PRO A 163 16.09 0.25 0.00
CA PRO A 163 17.06 0.80 0.97
C PRO A 163 17.14 2.34 1.01
N TRP A 164 16.33 3.07 0.26
CA TRP A 164 16.36 4.55 0.19
C TRP A 164 15.41 5.19 1.21
N CYS A 165 15.43 4.70 2.46
CA CYS A 165 14.51 5.15 3.52
C CYS A 165 14.68 6.63 3.87
N ASP A 166 15.90 7.18 3.77
CA ASP A 166 16.15 8.60 4.02
C ASP A 166 15.52 9.49 2.92
N GLU A 167 15.39 9.00 1.68
CA GLU A 167 14.62 9.69 0.64
C GLU A 167 13.11 9.67 0.95
N ALA A 168 12.59 8.51 1.39
CA ALA A 168 11.18 8.40 1.81
C ALA A 168 10.88 9.37 2.97
N ASN A 169 11.77 9.42 3.96
CA ASN A 169 11.65 10.37 5.07
C ASN A 169 11.69 11.83 4.58
N ALA A 170 12.57 12.17 3.63
CA ALA A 170 12.64 13.51 3.06
C ALA A 170 11.36 13.90 2.33
N VAL A 171 10.80 13.00 1.52
CA VAL A 171 9.52 13.22 0.81
C VAL A 171 8.38 13.52 1.78
N GLY A 172 8.24 12.77 2.86
CA GLY A 172 7.20 13.03 3.86
C GLY A 172 7.47 14.28 4.71
N LEU A 173 8.74 14.53 5.04
CA LEU A 173 9.15 15.67 5.88
C LEU A 173 8.81 17.03 5.25
N ILE A 174 8.88 17.15 3.93
CA ILE A 174 8.55 18.41 3.24
C ILE A 174 7.13 18.87 3.52
N ASP A 175 6.16 17.97 3.60
CA ASP A 175 4.79 18.33 3.97
C ASP A 175 4.73 18.92 5.38
N LEU A 176 5.41 18.29 6.33
CA LEU A 176 5.45 18.73 7.73
C LEU A 176 6.15 20.07 7.89
N ILE A 177 7.27 20.29 7.19
CA ILE A 177 8.01 21.59 7.18
C ILE A 177 7.12 22.70 6.63
N ASN A 178 6.31 22.42 5.63
CA ASN A 178 5.36 23.36 5.03
C ASN A 178 4.07 23.53 5.85
N GLY A 179 4.00 22.94 7.04
CA GLY A 179 2.85 23.08 7.95
C GLY A 179 1.62 22.27 7.55
N VAL A 180 1.78 21.29 6.66
CA VAL A 180 0.69 20.37 6.32
C VAL A 180 0.49 19.40 7.48
N ALA A 181 -0.72 19.36 8.03
CA ALA A 181 -1.05 18.39 9.08
C ALA A 181 -0.90 16.96 8.54
N PRO A 182 -0.43 15.99 9.34
CA PRO A 182 -0.22 14.60 8.87
C PRO A 182 -1.43 14.00 8.15
N ASP A 183 -2.64 14.24 8.62
CA ASP A 183 -3.87 13.73 7.99
C ASP A 183 -4.17 14.35 6.62
N ASN A 184 -3.63 15.53 6.34
CA ASN A 184 -3.78 16.25 5.07
C ASN A 184 -2.62 16.01 4.10
N SER A 185 -1.53 15.36 4.54
CA SER A 185 -0.43 14.99 3.63
C SER A 185 -0.94 14.05 2.55
N GLN A 186 -0.39 14.20 1.35
CA GLN A 186 -0.66 13.28 0.25
C GLN A 186 0.08 11.95 0.44
N PHE A 187 1.16 11.94 1.22
CA PHE A 187 2.03 10.78 1.40
C PHE A 187 1.77 10.04 2.69
N ARG A 188 1.80 8.71 2.60
CA ARG A 188 1.91 7.76 3.70
C ARG A 188 3.03 6.79 3.39
N PHE A 189 3.53 6.11 4.41
CA PHE A 189 4.62 5.14 4.28
C PHE A 189 4.22 3.88 5.02
N ASP A 190 4.21 2.76 4.31
CA ASP A 190 3.97 1.50 4.98
C ASP A 190 5.28 0.94 5.54
N ILE A 191 5.19 0.36 6.71
CA ILE A 191 6.30 -0.24 7.44
C ILE A 191 6.37 -1.75 7.24
N SER A 192 5.82 -2.24 6.11
CA SER A 192 5.83 -3.64 5.76
C SER A 192 7.25 -4.19 5.51
N PHE A 193 7.35 -5.43 5.16
CA PHE A 193 8.53 -6.28 5.19
C PHE A 193 9.77 -5.84 4.36
N GLY A 194 9.89 -4.65 3.81
CA GLY A 194 10.97 -4.27 2.89
C GLY A 194 12.40 -4.41 3.44
N ALA A 195 12.67 -3.89 4.65
CA ALA A 195 14.01 -3.92 5.25
C ALA A 195 14.34 -5.28 5.88
N PRO A 196 15.55 -5.84 5.65
CA PRO A 196 16.03 -7.00 6.41
C PRO A 196 15.97 -6.75 7.93
N PRO A 197 15.75 -7.81 8.76
CA PRO A 197 15.54 -7.65 10.20
C PRO A 197 16.60 -6.79 10.91
N VAL A 198 17.86 -6.92 10.51
CA VAL A 198 19.00 -6.17 11.10
C VAL A 198 18.89 -4.64 10.94
N TYR A 199 18.12 -4.16 9.93
CA TYR A 199 17.97 -2.72 9.67
C TYR A 199 16.65 -2.14 10.21
N ARG A 200 15.66 -2.99 10.52
CA ARG A 200 14.26 -2.54 10.76
C ARG A 200 14.16 -1.56 11.92
N LEU A 201 14.82 -1.84 13.03
CA LEU A 201 14.77 -0.98 14.21
C LEU A 201 15.29 0.43 13.91
N GLU A 202 16.46 0.52 13.26
CA GLU A 202 17.06 1.82 12.92
C GLU A 202 16.19 2.60 11.92
N VAL A 203 15.68 1.91 10.88
CA VAL A 203 14.81 2.52 9.86
C VAL A 203 13.54 3.05 10.51
N LEU A 204 12.88 2.25 11.37
CA LEU A 204 11.65 2.65 12.03
C LEU A 204 11.88 3.80 13.03
N ARG A 205 12.98 3.75 13.80
CA ARG A 205 13.36 4.84 14.71
C ARG A 205 13.51 6.17 13.98
N LYS A 206 14.24 6.19 12.86
CA LYS A 206 14.40 7.39 12.02
C LYS A 206 13.05 7.86 11.47
N ALA A 207 12.25 6.95 10.93
CA ALA A 207 10.95 7.30 10.36
C ALA A 207 10.00 7.93 11.39
N ILE A 208 9.90 7.35 12.58
CA ILE A 208 9.06 7.91 13.67
C ILE A 208 9.57 9.30 14.10
N ALA A 209 10.90 9.47 14.20
CA ALA A 209 11.49 10.74 14.59
C ALA A 209 11.30 11.86 13.55
N VAL A 210 11.21 11.51 12.25
CA VAL A 210 11.17 12.48 11.14
C VAL A 210 9.74 12.72 10.64
N LEU A 211 8.97 11.62 10.46
CA LEU A 211 7.69 11.65 9.75
C LEU A 211 6.47 11.79 10.65
N THR A 212 6.61 11.65 11.95
CA THR A 212 5.50 11.47 12.88
C THR A 212 4.70 10.17 12.62
N PRO A 213 4.03 9.62 13.66
CA PRO A 213 3.22 8.41 13.51
C PRO A 213 2.06 8.52 12.52
N GLY A 214 1.55 9.74 12.32
CA GLY A 214 0.42 10.00 11.41
C GLY A 214 0.73 9.79 9.92
N LEU A 215 2.01 9.61 9.55
CA LEU A 215 2.41 9.27 8.17
C LEU A 215 2.81 7.80 8.02
N LEU A 216 2.89 7.03 9.11
CA LEU A 216 3.27 5.62 9.09
C LEU A 216 2.05 4.71 9.22
N GLN A 217 2.02 3.62 8.47
CA GLN A 217 0.94 2.63 8.56
C GLN A 217 1.44 1.20 8.47
N PHE A 218 0.73 0.30 9.13
CA PHE A 218 0.99 -1.13 9.10
C PHE A 218 0.54 -1.76 7.78
N GLY A 219 1.33 -2.70 7.29
CA GLY A 219 1.01 -3.65 6.25
C GLY A 219 1.83 -4.91 6.45
N SER A 220 1.24 -6.09 6.28
CA SER A 220 1.96 -7.36 6.50
C SER A 220 2.80 -7.77 5.30
N ASP A 221 2.43 -7.34 4.10
CA ASP A 221 3.01 -7.76 2.81
C ASP A 221 2.98 -9.29 2.60
N VAL A 222 2.00 -9.97 3.19
CA VAL A 222 1.83 -11.42 3.00
C VAL A 222 1.17 -11.72 1.67
N PHE A 223 1.43 -12.94 1.18
CA PHE A 223 0.76 -13.51 0.00
C PHE A 223 -0.30 -14.52 0.44
N LEU A 224 -1.53 -14.29 0.06
CA LEU A 224 -2.63 -15.22 0.26
C LEU A 224 -2.58 -16.36 -0.80
N PRO A 225 -3.09 -17.57 -0.48
CA PRO A 225 -3.63 -17.95 0.84
C PRO A 225 -2.51 -18.17 1.85
N CYS A 226 -2.70 -17.69 3.06
CA CYS A 226 -1.78 -17.92 4.17
C CYS A 226 -2.58 -18.17 5.48
N SER A 227 -1.91 -18.66 6.51
CA SER A 227 -2.53 -18.80 7.85
C SER A 227 -2.62 -17.45 8.56
N GLY A 228 -3.60 -17.32 9.47
CA GLY A 228 -3.68 -16.16 10.37
C GLY A 228 -2.44 -16.01 11.26
N GLU A 229 -1.80 -17.12 11.59
CA GLU A 229 -0.53 -17.15 12.33
C GLU A 229 0.59 -16.40 11.61
N LEU A 230 0.68 -16.48 10.27
CA LEU A 230 1.67 -15.73 9.51
C LEU A 230 1.39 -14.22 9.55
N ILE A 231 0.13 -13.81 9.36
CA ILE A 231 -0.25 -12.38 9.46
C ILE A 231 0.06 -11.88 10.88
N LYS A 232 -0.34 -12.64 11.90
CA LYS A 232 -0.06 -12.32 13.31
C LYS A 232 1.43 -12.19 13.58
N SER A 233 2.26 -13.08 13.07
CA SER A 233 3.71 -13.01 13.20
C SER A 233 4.27 -11.69 12.66
N ARG A 234 3.74 -11.16 11.53
CA ARG A 234 4.14 -9.85 11.01
C ARG A 234 3.73 -8.70 11.94
N MET A 235 2.55 -8.81 12.54
CA MET A 235 2.09 -7.82 13.53
C MET A 235 2.96 -7.87 14.79
N ASP A 236 3.27 -9.05 15.28
CA ASP A 236 4.10 -9.26 16.47
C ASP A 236 5.53 -8.74 16.24
N ASP A 237 6.11 -8.93 15.04
CA ASP A 237 7.40 -8.34 14.65
C ASP A 237 7.38 -6.81 14.76
N VAL A 238 6.32 -6.16 14.26
CA VAL A 238 6.15 -4.69 14.35
C VAL A 238 5.92 -4.27 15.80
N ALA A 239 5.08 -4.98 16.54
CA ALA A 239 4.82 -4.70 17.95
C ALA A 239 6.12 -4.73 18.78
N ALA A 240 6.98 -5.73 18.58
CA ALA A 240 8.25 -5.84 19.25
C ALA A 240 9.20 -4.66 18.96
N LEU A 241 9.22 -4.17 17.70
CA LEU A 241 10.00 -2.97 17.33
C LEU A 241 9.46 -1.70 18.01
N LEU A 242 8.12 -1.57 18.09
CA LEU A 242 7.49 -0.43 18.77
C LEU A 242 7.71 -0.47 20.29
N ASP A 243 7.75 -1.68 20.89
CA ASP A 243 8.12 -1.87 22.30
C ASP A 243 9.58 -1.45 22.55
N GLU A 244 10.52 -1.87 21.69
CA GLU A 244 11.94 -1.51 21.82
C GLU A 244 12.20 -0.01 21.65
N LEU A 245 11.30 0.69 20.95
CA LEU A 245 11.32 2.15 20.76
C LEU A 245 10.53 2.93 21.82
N ASP A 246 10.01 2.28 22.85
CA ASP A 246 9.18 2.86 23.90
C ASP A 246 7.98 3.66 23.35
N ILE A 247 7.36 3.17 22.28
CA ILE A 247 6.24 3.87 21.62
C ILE A 247 4.96 3.68 22.44
N ASP A 248 4.32 4.81 22.80
CA ASP A 248 3.08 4.82 23.57
C ASP A 248 1.88 4.20 22.82
N GLU A 249 0.87 3.79 23.57
CA GLU A 249 -0.29 3.10 23.01
C GLU A 249 -1.09 3.94 21.99
N PRO A 250 -1.34 5.25 22.17
CA PRO A 250 -2.00 6.07 21.16
C PRO A 250 -1.24 6.12 19.83
N THR A 251 0.07 6.26 19.89
CA THR A 251 0.96 6.24 18.72
C THR A 251 0.93 4.88 18.02
N ARG A 252 0.97 3.79 18.79
CA ARG A 252 0.86 2.41 18.29
C ARG A 252 -0.47 2.21 17.55
N GLN A 253 -1.59 2.60 18.14
CA GLN A 253 -2.91 2.52 17.52
C GLN A 253 -2.99 3.33 16.23
N ARG A 254 -2.32 4.48 16.19
CA ARG A 254 -2.24 5.30 14.98
C ARG A 254 -1.52 4.54 13.85
N ILE A 255 -0.37 3.94 14.12
CA ILE A 255 0.41 3.18 13.14
C ILE A 255 -0.34 1.91 12.70
N MET A 256 -0.91 1.16 13.65
CA MET A 256 -1.53 -0.15 13.38
C MET A 256 -2.88 -0.08 12.64
N GLY A 257 -3.50 1.12 12.57
CA GLY A 257 -4.79 1.23 11.87
C GLY A 257 -5.27 2.65 11.63
N GLY A 258 -5.03 3.59 12.55
CA GLY A 258 -5.56 4.96 12.44
C GLY A 258 -5.08 5.71 11.19
N THR A 259 -3.80 5.57 10.84
CA THR A 259 -3.23 6.20 9.63
C THR A 259 -3.82 5.59 8.36
N ALA A 260 -3.95 4.26 8.31
CA ALA A 260 -4.59 3.57 7.18
C ALA A 260 -6.07 3.94 7.06
N ALA A 261 -6.81 4.06 8.16
CA ALA A 261 -8.20 4.52 8.15
C ALA A 261 -8.34 5.92 7.53
N ALA A 262 -7.49 6.87 7.93
CA ALA A 262 -7.47 8.21 7.37
C ALA A 262 -7.11 8.22 5.88
N TRP A 263 -6.11 7.41 5.48
CA TRP A 263 -5.71 7.28 4.08
C TRP A 263 -6.83 6.71 3.20
N LEU A 264 -7.54 5.72 3.70
CA LEU A 264 -8.66 5.06 3.01
C LEU A 264 -9.96 5.89 3.03
N GLY A 265 -10.00 6.98 3.81
CA GLY A 265 -11.20 7.79 3.98
C GLY A 265 -12.29 7.09 4.79
N LEU A 266 -11.91 6.15 5.66
CA LEU A 266 -12.82 5.51 6.60
C LEU A 266 -13.07 6.49 7.77
N GLY A 267 -14.34 6.72 8.12
CA GLY A 267 -14.68 7.47 9.33
C GLY A 267 -14.05 6.80 10.55
N VAL A 268 -13.48 7.58 11.45
CA VAL A 268 -13.09 7.07 12.77
C VAL A 268 -14.34 7.23 13.63
N ASP A 269 -15.05 6.10 13.85
CA ASP A 269 -16.14 6.04 14.82
C ASP A 269 -15.58 6.10 16.25
#